data_5f7a9329002cc83f7fa032599898093a
#
_entry.id   5f7a9329002cc83f7fa032599898093a
#
_cell.length_a   1.000
_cell.length_b   1.000
_cell.length_c   1.000
_cell.angle_alpha   90.00
_cell.angle_beta   90.00
_cell.angle_gamma   90.00
#
_symmetry.space_group_name_H-M   'P 1'
#
loop_
_entity.id
_entity.type
_entity.pdbx_description
1 polymer ?
#
loop_
_entity_poly.entity_id
_entity_poly.type
_entity_poly.pdbx_seq_one_letter_code
_entity_poly.pdbx_strand_id
1 'polypeptide(L)'
;MKTTSFISTVVALLGAYSVGVSANLPDTINVHVKNLAPEDTIYDRTRQLFYQSNLWKGMIEVWDNKRQSHFNVKIDGVSSGGDGEQQMSGLSLLTHDNSKRLFAVAKNSHSFDFSPNQKNDGPSSFHCFKLPLSEQSKPEWSVYLQGVQDEFQRQTGRRPFGVVQSAQDRDGNSYIAFALGMPAVAKISPDGKNVEAWAHEDGNGGQRPGYSGITFDPH
;
A
#
# COMPACT_ATOMS: atom_id res chain seq x y z
N MET A 1 56.98 10.04 59.79
CA MET A 1 56.97 9.65 58.38
C MET A 1 55.65 8.98 58.09
N LYS A 2 54.75 9.66 57.36
CA LYS A 2 53.45 9.08 56.91
C LYS A 2 53.54 8.82 55.43
N THR A 3 53.47 7.54 55.07
CA THR A 3 53.51 7.09 53.68
C THR A 3 52.06 7.08 53.12
N THR A 4 51.82 7.97 52.17
CA THR A 4 50.53 8.05 51.49
C THR A 4 50.57 7.15 50.25
N SER A 5 49.74 6.10 50.23
CA SER A 5 49.58 5.21 49.07
C SER A 5 48.56 5.81 48.13
N PHE A 6 48.97 6.06 46.87
CA PHE A 6 48.09 6.43 45.77
C PHE A 6 47.57 5.17 45.07
N ILE A 7 46.27 4.92 45.15
CA ILE A 7 45.61 3.89 44.37
C ILE A 7 45.14 4.56 43.05
N SER A 8 45.78 4.18 41.96
CA SER A 8 45.35 4.59 40.61
C SER A 8 44.27 3.66 40.13
N THR A 9 43.03 4.16 40.05
CA THR A 9 41.91 3.44 39.43
C THR A 9 41.98 3.62 37.92
N VAL A 10 42.30 2.53 37.21
CA VAL A 10 42.19 2.46 35.74
C VAL A 10 40.73 2.15 35.37
N VAL A 11 40.03 3.12 34.86
CA VAL A 11 38.70 2.91 34.27
C VAL A 11 38.90 2.44 32.83
N ALA A 12 38.71 1.16 32.58
CA ALA A 12 38.65 0.60 31.24
C ALA A 12 37.27 0.91 30.63
N LEU A 13 37.20 1.88 29.72
CA LEU A 13 36.02 2.06 28.85
C LEU A 13 35.96 0.91 27.84
N LEU A 14 35.18 -0.09 28.14
CA LEU A 14 34.74 -1.07 27.14
C LEU A 14 33.72 -0.39 26.22
N GLY A 15 34.20 0.15 25.12
CA GLY A 15 33.36 0.57 24.00
C GLY A 15 32.67 -0.67 23.41
N ALA A 16 31.37 -0.83 23.69
CA ALA A 16 30.55 -1.80 23.00
C ALA A 16 30.43 -1.39 21.52
N TYR A 17 31.28 -1.89 20.68
CA TYR A 17 31.05 -1.87 19.24
C TYR A 17 29.84 -2.78 18.99
N SER A 18 28.66 -2.17 18.79
CA SER A 18 27.56 -2.87 18.15
C SER A 18 27.97 -3.15 16.70
N VAL A 19 28.51 -4.34 16.46
CA VAL A 19 28.65 -4.86 15.11
C VAL A 19 27.22 -5.05 14.61
N GLY A 20 26.71 -4.05 13.92
CA GLY A 20 25.49 -4.17 13.14
C GLY A 20 25.73 -5.30 12.15
N VAL A 21 25.18 -6.48 12.44
CA VAL A 21 25.08 -7.55 11.46
C VAL A 21 24.15 -7.00 10.38
N SER A 22 24.72 -6.38 9.34
CA SER A 22 24.03 -6.19 8.09
C SER A 22 23.73 -7.59 7.60
N ALA A 23 22.51 -8.05 7.84
CA ALA A 23 22.04 -9.26 7.19
C ALA A 23 22.07 -8.94 5.69
N ASN A 24 23.09 -9.44 5.01
CA ASN A 24 23.11 -9.39 3.55
C ASN A 24 21.88 -10.16 3.09
N LEU A 25 20.87 -9.41 2.65
CA LEU A 25 19.73 -10.02 1.95
C LEU A 25 20.31 -10.76 0.74
N PRO A 26 19.86 -11.97 0.46
CA PRO A 26 20.29 -12.68 -0.74
C PRO A 26 19.96 -11.84 -1.97
N ASP A 27 20.81 -11.88 -2.98
CA ASP A 27 20.62 -11.16 -4.25
C ASP A 27 19.31 -11.54 -4.94
N THR A 28 18.75 -12.69 -4.59
CA THR A 28 17.50 -13.21 -5.13
C THR A 28 16.64 -13.80 -4.02
N ILE A 29 15.39 -13.40 -3.97
CA ILE A 29 14.38 -13.96 -3.08
C ILE A 29 13.36 -14.69 -3.94
N ASN A 30 13.21 -16.00 -3.72
CA ASN A 30 12.22 -16.81 -4.43
C ASN A 30 10.94 -16.90 -3.62
N VAL A 31 9.83 -16.42 -4.18
CA VAL A 31 8.50 -16.50 -3.57
C VAL A 31 7.74 -17.66 -4.20
N HIS A 32 7.47 -18.70 -3.41
CA HIS A 32 6.82 -19.92 -3.87
C HIS A 32 5.31 -19.90 -3.56
N VAL A 33 4.54 -19.12 -4.30
CA VAL A 33 3.09 -19.03 -4.19
C VAL A 33 2.43 -19.44 -5.50
N LYS A 34 1.59 -20.48 -5.45
CA LYS A 34 0.88 -20.98 -6.64
C LYS A 34 -0.11 -19.95 -7.16
N ASN A 35 -0.07 -19.69 -8.46
CA ASN A 35 -0.95 -18.72 -9.13
C ASN A 35 -0.83 -17.30 -8.55
N LEU A 36 0.36 -16.90 -8.16
CA LEU A 36 0.65 -15.52 -7.80
C LEU A 36 0.69 -14.68 -9.08
N ALA A 37 -0.11 -13.63 -9.11
CA ALA A 37 -0.10 -12.60 -10.14
C ALA A 37 0.02 -11.24 -9.44
N PRO A 38 1.24 -10.85 -8.99
CA PRO A 38 1.41 -9.61 -8.24
C PRO A 38 1.26 -8.42 -9.17
N GLU A 39 0.44 -7.45 -8.78
CA GLU A 39 0.43 -6.13 -9.41
C GLU A 39 1.38 -5.19 -8.65
N ASP A 40 1.45 -5.35 -7.34
CA ASP A 40 2.34 -4.59 -6.49
C ASP A 40 2.99 -5.48 -5.42
N THR A 41 4.18 -5.08 -4.98
CA THR A 41 4.95 -5.79 -3.96
C THR A 41 5.65 -4.80 -3.04
N ILE A 42 5.43 -4.95 -1.74
CA ILE A 42 6.06 -4.14 -0.70
C ILE A 42 6.83 -5.03 0.27
N TYR A 43 8.03 -4.60 0.64
CA TYR A 43 8.84 -5.28 1.65
C TYR A 43 8.84 -4.52 2.97
N ASP A 44 8.32 -5.16 4.02
CA ASP A 44 8.46 -4.70 5.40
C ASP A 44 9.77 -5.20 6.00
N ARG A 45 10.77 -4.32 6.03
CA ARG A 45 12.10 -4.64 6.57
C ARG A 45 12.07 -5.03 8.04
N THR A 46 11.15 -4.44 8.81
CA THR A 46 11.05 -4.69 10.26
C THR A 46 10.59 -6.11 10.55
N ARG A 47 9.66 -6.62 9.73
CA ARG A 47 9.07 -7.95 9.90
C ARG A 47 9.66 -9.00 8.97
N GLN A 48 10.44 -8.57 7.99
CA GLN A 48 10.97 -9.41 6.90
C GLN A 48 9.84 -10.11 6.11
N LEU A 49 8.76 -9.38 5.88
CA LEU A 49 7.58 -9.84 5.14
C LEU A 49 7.46 -9.11 3.79
N PHE A 50 7.06 -9.86 2.77
CA PHE A 50 6.58 -9.27 1.53
C PHE A 50 5.05 -9.29 1.54
N TYR A 51 4.45 -8.15 1.24
CA TYR A 51 3.04 -8.02 0.95
C TYR A 51 2.86 -7.85 -0.55
N GLN A 52 2.06 -8.70 -1.16
CA GLN A 52 1.86 -8.72 -2.59
C GLN A 52 0.36 -8.67 -2.90
N SER A 53 -0.04 -7.74 -3.75
CA SER A 53 -1.41 -7.71 -4.25
C SER A 53 -1.59 -8.80 -5.30
N ASN A 54 -2.36 -9.84 -5.00
CA ASN A 54 -2.64 -10.88 -5.97
C ASN A 54 -3.86 -10.50 -6.81
N LEU A 55 -3.59 -9.95 -8.00
CA LEU A 55 -4.57 -9.37 -8.91
C LEU A 55 -5.77 -10.28 -9.14
N TRP A 56 -5.50 -11.49 -9.64
CA TRP A 56 -6.54 -12.43 -10.05
C TRP A 56 -7.32 -13.06 -8.91
N LYS A 57 -6.73 -13.15 -7.74
CA LYS A 57 -7.36 -13.77 -6.58
C LYS A 57 -8.06 -12.77 -5.67
N GLY A 58 -7.88 -11.48 -5.89
CA GLY A 58 -8.48 -10.43 -5.07
C GLY A 58 -8.07 -10.50 -3.59
N MET A 59 -6.78 -10.77 -3.31
CA MET A 59 -6.28 -10.93 -1.96
C MET A 59 -4.87 -10.36 -1.81
N ILE A 60 -4.46 -10.14 -0.57
CA ILE A 60 -3.08 -9.82 -0.21
C ILE A 60 -2.38 -11.13 0.14
N GLU A 61 -1.36 -11.49 -0.62
CA GLU A 61 -0.45 -12.58 -0.28
C GLU A 61 0.66 -12.04 0.63
N VAL A 62 0.93 -12.75 1.72
CA VAL A 62 2.00 -12.40 2.67
C VAL A 62 3.03 -13.50 2.65
N TRP A 63 4.25 -13.17 2.22
CA TRP A 63 5.38 -14.08 2.23
C TRP A 63 6.32 -13.76 3.39
N ASP A 64 6.54 -14.74 4.27
CA ASP A 64 7.53 -14.65 5.35
C ASP A 64 8.87 -15.19 4.85
N ASN A 65 9.79 -14.29 4.54
CA ASN A 65 11.09 -14.65 4.03
C ASN A 65 11.95 -15.40 5.06
N LYS A 66 11.72 -15.18 6.34
CA LYS A 66 12.44 -15.86 7.41
C LYS A 66 11.96 -17.30 7.61
N ARG A 67 10.65 -17.52 7.53
CA ARG A 67 10.04 -18.85 7.72
C ARG A 67 9.87 -19.62 6.42
N GLN A 68 10.09 -18.98 5.28
CA GLN A 68 9.86 -19.56 3.94
C GLN A 68 8.43 -20.12 3.80
N SER A 69 7.46 -19.36 4.29
CA SER A 69 6.04 -19.70 4.31
C SER A 69 5.18 -18.52 3.89
N HIS A 70 3.95 -18.80 3.53
CA HIS A 70 3.01 -17.75 3.14
C HIS A 70 1.63 -17.99 3.73
N PHE A 71 0.87 -16.91 3.80
CA PHE A 71 -0.57 -16.91 4.02
C PHE A 71 -1.22 -15.80 3.19
N ASN A 72 -2.54 -15.81 3.12
CA ASN A 72 -3.28 -14.78 2.38
C ASN A 72 -4.35 -14.13 3.24
N VAL A 73 -4.65 -12.87 2.91
CA VAL A 73 -5.71 -12.07 3.53
C VAL A 73 -6.74 -11.74 2.46
N LYS A 74 -7.96 -12.22 2.67
CA LYS A 74 -9.09 -11.95 1.78
C LYS A 74 -9.78 -10.65 2.18
N ILE A 75 -10.22 -9.92 1.19
CA ILE A 75 -10.99 -8.69 1.37
C ILE A 75 -12.43 -8.98 0.93
N ASP A 76 -13.38 -8.76 1.84
CA ASP A 76 -14.79 -8.99 1.54
C ASP A 76 -15.25 -8.06 0.40
N GLY A 77 -15.94 -8.61 -0.59
CA GLY A 77 -16.39 -7.88 -1.78
C GLY A 77 -15.34 -7.72 -2.89
N VAL A 78 -14.10 -8.15 -2.65
CA VAL A 78 -13.06 -8.25 -3.68
C VAL A 78 -12.96 -9.71 -4.13
N SER A 79 -12.97 -9.95 -5.43
CA SER A 79 -12.99 -11.31 -5.98
C SER A 79 -11.74 -12.09 -5.59
N SER A 80 -11.95 -13.31 -5.14
CA SER A 80 -10.88 -14.28 -4.91
C SER A 80 -10.61 -15.20 -6.09
N GLY A 81 -11.35 -15.06 -7.20
CA GLY A 81 -11.25 -15.89 -8.40
C GLY A 81 -10.79 -15.14 -9.65
N GLY A 82 -10.75 -13.82 -9.59
CA GLY A 82 -10.50 -12.99 -10.76
C GLY A 82 -11.73 -12.76 -11.65
N ASP A 83 -12.87 -13.22 -11.22
CA ASP A 83 -14.17 -13.19 -11.92
C ASP A 83 -15.17 -12.21 -11.27
N GLY A 84 -14.77 -11.52 -10.21
CA GLY A 84 -15.60 -10.57 -9.50
C GLY A 84 -15.51 -9.15 -10.04
N GLU A 85 -16.28 -8.25 -9.43
CA GLU A 85 -16.34 -6.85 -9.84
C GLU A 85 -15.07 -6.07 -9.53
N GLN A 86 -14.25 -6.50 -8.57
CA GLN A 86 -13.02 -5.83 -8.17
C GLN A 86 -11.83 -6.78 -8.14
N GLN A 87 -10.66 -6.26 -8.49
CA GLN A 87 -9.36 -6.92 -8.44
C GLN A 87 -8.42 -6.12 -7.56
N MET A 88 -7.44 -6.80 -6.93
CA MET A 88 -6.39 -6.10 -6.20
C MET A 88 -5.53 -5.26 -7.14
N SER A 89 -5.09 -4.12 -6.63
CA SER A 89 -4.16 -3.22 -7.31
C SER A 89 -3.01 -2.83 -6.37
N GLY A 90 -2.70 -1.54 -6.23
CA GLY A 90 -1.57 -1.07 -5.45
C GLY A 90 -1.67 -1.34 -3.95
N LEU A 91 -0.50 -1.42 -3.33
CA LEU A 91 -0.31 -1.47 -1.90
C LEU A 91 0.51 -0.26 -1.44
N SER A 92 0.33 0.17 -0.20
CA SER A 92 1.23 1.12 0.44
C SER A 92 1.38 0.82 1.93
N LEU A 93 2.52 1.21 2.50
CA LEU A 93 2.89 0.87 3.86
C LEU A 93 3.21 2.13 4.65
N LEU A 94 2.48 2.36 5.73
CA LEU A 94 2.77 3.42 6.69
C LEU A 94 3.50 2.82 7.91
N THR A 95 4.74 3.21 8.11
CA THR A 95 5.62 2.64 9.14
C THR A 95 6.10 3.65 10.17
N HIS A 96 5.84 4.95 9.99
CA HIS A 96 6.23 5.99 10.93
C HIS A 96 5.20 6.12 12.07
N ASP A 97 5.59 6.69 13.20
CA ASP A 97 4.76 7.09 14.34
C ASP A 97 3.95 5.96 15.03
N ASN A 98 4.51 4.76 15.14
CA ASN A 98 3.82 3.60 15.74
C ASN A 98 2.52 3.18 15.02
N SER A 99 2.03 3.93 14.05
CA SER A 99 0.91 3.54 13.22
C SER A 99 1.41 2.60 12.12
N LYS A 100 1.36 1.32 12.41
CA LYS A 100 1.78 0.27 11.49
C LYS A 100 0.56 -0.15 10.70
N ARG A 101 0.40 0.40 9.51
CA ARG A 101 -0.74 0.16 8.64
C ARG A 101 -0.31 -0.25 7.25
N LEU A 102 -1.02 -1.19 6.68
CA LEU A 102 -0.96 -1.54 5.28
C LEU A 102 -2.25 -1.05 4.60
N PHE A 103 -2.10 -0.40 3.48
CA PHE A 103 -3.21 0.04 2.67
C PHE A 103 -3.25 -0.75 1.37
N ALA A 104 -4.45 -1.06 0.92
CA ALA A 104 -4.68 -1.84 -0.27
C ALA A 104 -5.75 -1.18 -1.15
N VAL A 105 -5.45 -1.06 -2.41
CA VAL A 105 -6.37 -0.56 -3.44
C VAL A 105 -7.00 -1.75 -4.16
N ALA A 106 -8.30 -1.73 -4.35
CA ALA A 106 -9.02 -2.64 -5.24
C ALA A 106 -9.71 -1.83 -6.34
N LYS A 107 -9.45 -2.18 -7.59
CA LYS A 107 -10.02 -1.54 -8.77
C LYS A 107 -11.11 -2.40 -9.40
N ASN A 108 -11.98 -1.79 -10.17
CA ASN A 108 -12.89 -2.54 -11.03
C ASN A 108 -12.10 -3.52 -11.91
N SER A 109 -12.55 -4.77 -12.01
CA SER A 109 -11.84 -5.83 -12.76
C SER A 109 -11.75 -5.55 -14.26
N HIS A 110 -12.65 -4.74 -14.78
CA HIS A 110 -12.64 -4.31 -16.19
C HIS A 110 -12.02 -2.92 -16.42
N SER A 111 -11.40 -2.29 -15.40
CA SER A 111 -10.84 -0.93 -15.54
C SER A 111 -9.90 -0.78 -16.73
N PHE A 112 -9.14 -1.82 -17.05
CA PHE A 112 -8.20 -1.84 -18.19
C PHE A 112 -8.70 -2.68 -19.36
N ASP A 113 -9.98 -3.04 -19.39
CA ASP A 113 -10.61 -3.70 -20.52
C ASP A 113 -11.28 -2.65 -21.42
N PHE A 114 -10.64 -2.35 -22.51
CA PHE A 114 -11.12 -1.37 -23.50
C PHE A 114 -11.96 -2.00 -24.62
N SER A 115 -12.44 -3.23 -24.39
CA SER A 115 -13.34 -3.90 -25.33
C SER A 115 -14.66 -3.11 -25.47
N PRO A 116 -15.26 -3.08 -26.67
CA PRO A 116 -16.57 -2.47 -26.85
C PRO A 116 -17.60 -3.07 -25.88
N ASN A 117 -18.38 -2.23 -25.24
CA ASN A 117 -19.43 -2.59 -24.27
C ASN A 117 -18.96 -3.02 -22.87
N GLN A 118 -17.67 -2.96 -22.56
CA GLN A 118 -17.21 -3.16 -21.18
C GLN A 118 -17.40 -1.89 -20.34
N LYS A 119 -17.96 -2.09 -19.15
CA LYS A 119 -18.11 -1.01 -18.16
C LYS A 119 -16.84 -0.95 -17.30
N ASN A 120 -15.89 -0.12 -17.70
CA ASN A 120 -14.57 -0.03 -17.07
C ASN A 120 -14.50 0.96 -15.90
N ASP A 121 -15.53 1.75 -15.66
CA ASP A 121 -15.68 2.73 -14.58
C ASP A 121 -16.46 2.20 -13.36
N GLY A 122 -16.51 0.88 -13.20
CA GLY A 122 -17.24 0.20 -12.13
C GLY A 122 -16.61 0.38 -10.73
N PRO A 123 -17.05 -0.41 -9.75
CA PRO A 123 -16.69 -0.23 -8.36
C PRO A 123 -15.20 -0.34 -8.10
N SER A 124 -14.71 0.54 -7.23
CA SER A 124 -13.36 0.54 -6.71
C SER A 124 -13.39 0.84 -5.21
N SER A 125 -12.42 0.32 -4.46
CA SER A 125 -12.38 0.49 -3.01
C SER A 125 -10.95 0.63 -2.49
N PHE A 126 -10.85 1.16 -1.29
CA PHE A 126 -9.60 1.36 -0.57
C PHE A 126 -9.74 0.83 0.86
N HIS A 127 -8.75 0.09 1.32
CA HIS A 127 -8.80 -0.66 2.56
C HIS A 127 -7.57 -0.36 3.41
N CYS A 128 -7.78 -0.18 4.71
CA CYS A 128 -6.71 0.03 5.69
C CYS A 128 -6.66 -1.15 6.64
N PHE A 129 -5.49 -1.74 6.81
CA PHE A 129 -5.24 -2.85 7.72
C PHE A 129 -4.25 -2.46 8.81
N LYS A 130 -4.51 -2.90 10.02
CA LYS A 130 -3.54 -2.84 11.12
C LYS A 130 -2.54 -3.98 11.00
N LEU A 131 -1.27 -3.67 11.19
CA LEU A 131 -0.20 -4.66 11.23
C LEU A 131 0.09 -5.15 12.67
N PRO A 132 0.52 -6.41 12.86
CA PRO A 132 0.78 -7.42 11.82
C PRO A 132 -0.50 -8.05 11.26
N LEU A 133 -0.42 -8.54 10.02
CA LEU A 133 -1.51 -9.30 9.40
C LEU A 133 -1.50 -10.78 9.84
N SER A 134 -2.68 -11.39 9.75
CA SER A 134 -2.93 -12.83 9.84
C SER A 134 -3.97 -13.23 8.78
N GLU A 135 -4.20 -14.51 8.57
CA GLU A 135 -5.26 -15.01 7.66
C GLU A 135 -6.67 -14.48 8.01
N GLN A 136 -6.90 -14.17 9.29
CA GLN A 136 -8.17 -13.67 9.80
C GLN A 136 -8.25 -12.14 9.80
N SER A 137 -7.21 -11.44 9.37
CA SER A 137 -7.20 -9.98 9.37
C SER A 137 -8.32 -9.43 8.51
N LYS A 138 -8.99 -8.41 9.04
CA LYS A 138 -9.99 -7.62 8.34
C LYS A 138 -9.52 -6.17 8.30
N PRO A 139 -9.97 -5.39 7.32
CA PRO A 139 -9.70 -3.95 7.32
C PRO A 139 -10.20 -3.28 8.61
N GLU A 140 -9.43 -2.35 9.16
CA GLU A 140 -9.91 -1.43 10.21
C GLU A 140 -11.05 -0.55 9.66
N TRP A 141 -10.92 -0.16 8.40
CA TRP A 141 -11.94 0.54 7.65
C TRP A 141 -11.76 0.31 6.14
N SER A 142 -12.84 0.55 5.42
CA SER A 142 -12.88 0.48 3.95
C SER A 142 -13.69 1.65 3.40
N VAL A 143 -13.27 2.15 2.25
CA VAL A 143 -13.95 3.24 1.53
C VAL A 143 -14.27 2.78 0.12
N TYR A 144 -15.52 2.91 -0.29
CA TYR A 144 -15.92 2.79 -1.69
C TYR A 144 -15.70 4.12 -2.40
N LEU A 145 -15.01 4.08 -3.54
CA LEU A 145 -14.53 5.29 -4.21
C LEU A 145 -15.54 5.89 -5.20
N GLN A 146 -16.70 5.25 -5.40
CA GLN A 146 -17.73 5.73 -6.31
C GLN A 146 -18.17 7.17 -5.99
N GLY A 147 -18.36 7.48 -4.71
CA GLY A 147 -18.80 8.82 -4.30
C GLY A 147 -17.83 9.93 -4.72
N VAL A 148 -16.52 9.70 -4.56
CA VAL A 148 -15.51 10.67 -4.98
C VAL A 148 -15.32 10.71 -6.51
N GLN A 149 -15.51 9.58 -7.20
CA GLN A 149 -15.53 9.54 -8.65
C GLN A 149 -16.71 10.34 -9.23
N ASP A 150 -17.90 10.25 -8.60
CA ASP A 150 -19.08 11.03 -8.95
C ASP A 150 -18.85 12.53 -8.68
N GLU A 151 -18.15 12.86 -7.59
CA GLU A 151 -17.80 14.24 -7.28
C GLU A 151 -16.86 14.85 -8.34
N PHE A 152 -15.83 14.13 -8.76
CA PHE A 152 -15.00 14.55 -9.90
C PHE A 152 -15.82 14.73 -11.18
N GLN A 153 -16.73 13.79 -11.49
CA GLN A 153 -17.63 13.88 -12.63
C GLN A 153 -18.49 15.15 -12.56
N ARG A 154 -19.01 15.49 -11.39
CA ARG A 154 -19.81 16.69 -11.17
C ARG A 154 -19.00 17.98 -11.35
N GLN A 155 -17.75 18.00 -10.86
CA GLN A 155 -16.87 19.17 -10.94
C GLN A 155 -16.33 19.43 -12.35
N THR A 156 -16.00 18.35 -13.09
CA THR A 156 -15.20 18.45 -14.32
C THR A 156 -15.93 17.94 -15.57
N GLY A 157 -17.10 17.30 -15.41
CA GLY A 157 -17.79 16.60 -16.49
C GLY A 157 -17.15 15.26 -16.86
N ARG A 158 -16.07 14.85 -16.17
CA ARG A 158 -15.29 13.61 -16.48
C ARG A 158 -15.15 12.76 -15.22
N ARG A 159 -15.27 11.45 -15.38
CA ARG A 159 -15.14 10.49 -14.29
C ARG A 159 -13.76 9.83 -14.32
N PRO A 160 -12.94 9.94 -13.25
CA PRO A 160 -11.72 9.15 -13.13
C PRO A 160 -12.06 7.71 -12.73
N PHE A 161 -11.25 6.75 -13.19
CA PHE A 161 -11.38 5.33 -12.83
C PHE A 161 -10.02 4.63 -12.89
N GLY A 162 -9.98 3.30 -12.64
CA GLY A 162 -8.75 2.52 -12.67
C GLY A 162 -7.78 2.97 -11.58
N VAL A 163 -8.19 2.90 -10.31
CA VAL A 163 -7.30 3.18 -9.18
C VAL A 163 -6.14 2.20 -9.16
N VAL A 164 -4.92 2.71 -9.03
CA VAL A 164 -3.71 1.90 -9.15
C VAL A 164 -2.82 1.95 -7.93
N GLN A 165 -2.68 3.11 -7.28
CA GLN A 165 -1.72 3.27 -6.19
C GLN A 165 -2.20 4.29 -5.17
N SER A 166 -1.63 4.19 -3.96
CA SER A 166 -1.83 5.17 -2.89
C SER A 166 -0.52 5.53 -2.20
N ALA A 167 -0.47 6.71 -1.62
CA ALA A 167 0.60 7.14 -0.72
C ALA A 167 0.01 7.83 0.50
N GLN A 168 0.72 7.82 1.62
CA GLN A 168 0.29 8.43 2.87
C GLN A 168 1.23 9.57 3.26
N ASP A 169 0.65 10.69 3.71
CA ASP A 169 1.41 11.77 4.32
C ASP A 169 1.76 11.49 5.79
N ARG A 170 2.47 12.41 6.42
CA ARG A 170 2.90 12.29 7.83
C ARG A 170 1.72 12.33 8.81
N ASP A 171 0.62 12.95 8.43
CA ASP A 171 -0.60 13.04 9.24
C ASP A 171 -1.48 11.78 9.08
N GLY A 172 -1.08 10.86 8.20
CA GLY A 172 -1.77 9.60 7.92
C GLY A 172 -2.93 9.73 6.92
N ASN A 173 -3.09 10.89 6.27
CA ASN A 173 -4.01 10.97 5.15
C ASN A 173 -3.50 10.11 3.99
N SER A 174 -4.42 9.48 3.29
CA SER A 174 -4.13 8.68 2.10
C SER A 174 -4.51 9.43 0.84
N TYR A 175 -3.67 9.34 -0.17
CA TYR A 175 -3.87 9.93 -1.48
C TYR A 175 -3.92 8.82 -2.52
N ILE A 176 -5.00 8.77 -3.28
CA ILE A 176 -5.33 7.68 -4.20
C ILE A 176 -5.23 8.20 -5.63
N ALA A 177 -4.37 7.57 -6.44
CA ALA A 177 -4.18 7.93 -7.84
C ALA A 177 -5.13 7.16 -8.75
N PHE A 178 -5.78 7.87 -9.68
CA PHE A 178 -6.59 7.30 -10.75
C PHE A 178 -5.81 7.32 -12.07
N ALA A 179 -5.70 6.16 -12.72
CA ALA A 179 -4.90 5.99 -13.93
C ALA A 179 -5.66 6.30 -15.23
N LEU A 180 -6.97 6.35 -15.19
CA LEU A 180 -7.83 6.40 -16.38
C LEU A 180 -8.94 7.42 -16.24
N GLY A 181 -9.52 7.80 -17.38
CA GLY A 181 -10.62 8.77 -17.49
C GLY A 181 -10.12 10.22 -17.43
N MET A 182 -9.44 10.57 -16.36
CA MET A 182 -8.76 11.85 -16.18
C MET A 182 -7.67 11.71 -15.11
N PRO A 183 -6.60 12.50 -15.14
CA PRO A 183 -5.65 12.59 -14.04
C PRO A 183 -6.35 13.15 -12.80
N ALA A 184 -6.45 12.35 -11.77
CA ALA A 184 -7.11 12.75 -10.52
C ALA A 184 -6.49 12.05 -9.31
N VAL A 185 -6.58 12.71 -8.16
CA VAL A 185 -6.14 12.19 -6.86
C VAL A 185 -7.25 12.46 -5.84
N ALA A 186 -7.73 11.40 -5.20
CA ALA A 186 -8.61 11.53 -4.03
C ALA A 186 -7.78 11.57 -2.75
N LYS A 187 -8.24 12.33 -1.75
CA LYS A 187 -7.67 12.35 -0.40
C LYS A 187 -8.65 11.72 0.57
N ILE A 188 -8.13 10.88 1.47
CA ILE A 188 -8.91 10.19 2.51
C ILE A 188 -8.28 10.45 3.87
N SER A 189 -9.09 10.82 4.85
CA SER A 189 -8.64 11.04 6.24
C SER A 189 -8.11 9.75 6.88
N PRO A 190 -7.27 9.84 7.95
CA PRO A 190 -6.65 8.69 8.61
C PRO A 190 -7.63 7.66 9.17
N ASP A 191 -8.88 8.07 9.42
CA ASP A 191 -9.96 7.22 9.93
C ASP A 191 -10.93 6.73 8.84
N GLY A 192 -10.66 7.07 7.57
CA GLY A 192 -11.47 6.67 6.42
C GLY A 192 -12.82 7.40 6.27
N LYS A 193 -13.15 8.38 7.12
CA LYS A 193 -14.48 8.99 7.15
C LYS A 193 -14.66 10.14 6.16
N ASN A 194 -13.60 10.90 5.93
CA ASN A 194 -13.65 12.04 5.00
C ASN A 194 -12.94 11.66 3.71
N VAL A 195 -13.64 11.79 2.60
CA VAL A 195 -13.16 11.50 1.25
C VAL A 195 -13.37 12.75 0.40
N GLU A 196 -12.32 13.23 -0.23
CA GLU A 196 -12.27 14.48 -0.95
C GLU A 196 -11.76 14.27 -2.38
N ALA A 197 -12.40 14.91 -3.36
CA ALA A 197 -11.85 15.08 -4.71
C ALA A 197 -10.76 16.17 -4.64
N TRP A 198 -9.53 15.74 -4.28
CA TRP A 198 -8.48 16.64 -3.82
C TRP A 198 -7.76 17.39 -4.94
N ALA A 199 -7.39 16.67 -6.01
CA ALA A 199 -6.69 17.27 -7.13
C ALA A 199 -7.05 16.60 -8.45
N HIS A 200 -7.07 17.38 -9.52
CA HIS A 200 -7.24 16.90 -10.89
C HIS A 200 -6.55 17.85 -11.87
N GLU A 201 -6.27 17.34 -13.06
CA GLU A 201 -5.82 18.16 -14.17
C GLU A 201 -6.97 18.40 -15.14
N ASP A 202 -7.22 19.67 -15.47
CA ASP A 202 -8.16 20.05 -16.51
C ASP A 202 -7.56 19.69 -17.87
N GLY A 203 -8.01 18.57 -18.42
CA GLY A 203 -7.58 18.10 -19.73
C GLY A 203 -8.34 18.78 -20.85
N ASN A 204 -7.64 19.35 -21.83
CA ASN A 204 -8.22 19.86 -23.09
C ASN A 204 -8.77 18.71 -23.95
N GLY A 205 -9.88 18.08 -23.55
CA GLY A 205 -10.74 17.23 -24.38
C GLY A 205 -10.18 15.89 -24.90
N GLY A 206 -8.90 15.56 -24.66
CA GLY A 206 -8.33 14.27 -25.03
C GLY A 206 -8.41 13.24 -23.91
N GLN A 207 -8.55 11.96 -24.23
CA GLN A 207 -8.32 10.88 -23.26
C GLN A 207 -6.83 10.87 -22.89
N ARG A 208 -6.47 11.57 -21.83
CA ARG A 208 -5.12 11.46 -21.27
C ARG A 208 -5.08 10.29 -20.30
N PRO A 209 -3.99 9.52 -20.25
CA PRO A 209 -3.75 8.62 -19.15
C PRO A 209 -3.71 9.45 -17.86
N GLY A 210 -4.22 8.87 -16.77
CA GLY A 210 -4.12 9.45 -15.44
C GLY A 210 -2.76 9.18 -14.80
N TYR A 211 -2.73 9.18 -13.48
CA TYR A 211 -1.53 8.91 -12.69
C TYR A 211 -1.37 7.41 -12.45
N SER A 212 -0.24 6.84 -12.87
CA SER A 212 0.08 5.42 -12.67
C SER A 212 0.78 5.13 -11.34
N GLY A 213 1.18 6.16 -10.61
CA GLY A 213 1.84 6.05 -9.32
C GLY A 213 1.78 7.35 -8.55
N ILE A 214 1.97 7.28 -7.25
CA ILE A 214 2.02 8.42 -6.34
C ILE A 214 2.98 8.11 -5.19
N THR A 215 3.76 9.11 -4.79
CA THR A 215 4.63 9.03 -3.63
C THR A 215 4.77 10.40 -2.98
N PHE A 216 5.14 10.43 -1.71
CA PHE A 216 5.54 11.66 -1.03
C PHE A 216 7.06 11.76 -0.99
N ASP A 217 7.55 12.99 -1.20
CA ASP A 217 8.93 13.32 -0.90
C ASP A 217 9.11 13.32 0.62
N PRO A 218 10.09 12.57 1.15
CA PRO A 218 10.34 12.51 2.59
C PRO A 218 11.00 13.78 3.16
N HIS A 219 11.35 14.78 2.33
CA HIS A 219 12.06 16.02 2.72
C HIS A 219 11.13 17.18 3.04
#